data_05f9a398ad7807689df97e434fe08ead
#
_entry.id   05f9a398ad7807689df97e434fe08ead
#
_cell.length_a   1.000
_cell.length_b   1.000
_cell.length_c   1.000
_cell.angle_alpha   90.00
_cell.angle_beta   90.00
_cell.angle_gamma   90.00
#
_symmetry.space_group_name_H-M   'P 1'
#
loop_
_entity.id
_entity.type
_entity.pdbx_description
1 polymer ?
#
loop_
_entity_poly.entity_id
_entity_poly.type
_entity_poly.pdbx_seq_one_letter_code
_entity_poly.pdbx_strand_id
1 'polypeptide(L)'
;MDLKEIKKVFENSNFFSKIFIEDDFEISGLINLWNRNDIDISIEFNPDYADDIDFYKTSLNLIEEKLNWINENKKLICKTFIEDEGVFYGLNDEIEKELSKKRKAKIGNLEFSALLTEEKFTNSLYITYINFYIEDENNINCNFDLDCEPDYLFGHLANIEIDENNDILMSGING
;
A
#
# COMPACT_ATOMS: atom_id res chain seq x y z
N MET A 1 6.09 -12.03 26.77
CA MET A 1 5.72 -10.65 27.25
C MET A 1 4.22 -10.53 27.49
N ASP A 2 3.74 -9.51 28.29
CA ASP A 2 2.28 -9.28 28.41
C ASP A 2 1.75 -8.56 27.17
N LEU A 3 0.90 -9.23 26.38
CA LEU A 3 0.26 -8.68 25.15
C LEU A 3 -0.48 -7.37 25.41
N LYS A 4 -0.94 -7.13 26.64
CA LYS A 4 -1.57 -5.85 27.02
C LYS A 4 -0.60 -4.68 27.05
N GLU A 5 0.67 -4.93 27.35
CA GLU A 5 1.71 -3.90 27.34
C GLU A 5 2.07 -3.54 25.89
N ILE A 6 2.23 -4.54 25.02
CA ILE A 6 2.45 -4.35 23.59
C ILE A 6 1.28 -3.54 23.00
N LYS A 7 0.03 -3.95 23.28
CA LYS A 7 -1.16 -3.27 22.79
C LYS A 7 -1.17 -1.79 23.15
N LYS A 8 -0.81 -1.42 24.39
CA LYS A 8 -0.74 -0.02 24.81
C LYS A 8 0.29 0.80 24.05
N VAL A 9 1.38 0.20 23.56
CA VAL A 9 2.35 0.90 22.72
C VAL A 9 1.66 1.38 21.46
N PHE A 10 0.97 0.48 20.76
CA PHE A 10 0.33 0.78 19.46
C PHE A 10 -0.96 1.57 19.56
N GLU A 11 -1.74 1.45 20.66
CA GLU A 11 -2.95 2.24 20.89
C GLU A 11 -2.71 3.74 21.02
N ASN A 12 -1.45 4.16 21.25
CA ASN A 12 -1.08 5.58 21.30
C ASN A 12 -0.80 6.19 19.92
N SER A 13 -0.71 5.38 18.88
CA SER A 13 -0.48 5.84 17.52
C SER A 13 -1.72 6.50 16.92
N ASN A 14 -1.50 7.59 16.19
CA ASN A 14 -2.58 8.28 15.47
C ASN A 14 -2.96 7.60 14.13
N PHE A 15 -2.16 6.66 13.65
CA PHE A 15 -2.44 5.95 12.41
C PHE A 15 -3.47 4.85 12.58
N PHE A 16 -3.44 4.15 13.72
CA PHE A 16 -4.31 3.01 13.96
C PHE A 16 -5.71 3.45 14.42
N SER A 17 -6.72 3.05 13.66
CA SER A 17 -8.12 3.15 14.09
C SER A 17 -8.52 1.95 14.94
N LYS A 18 -7.84 0.81 14.77
CA LYS A 18 -8.08 -0.44 15.48
C LYS A 18 -6.83 -1.31 15.53
N ILE A 19 -6.64 -2.06 16.62
CA ILE A 19 -5.48 -2.92 16.83
C ILE A 19 -5.94 -4.26 17.38
N PHE A 20 -5.39 -5.34 16.80
CA PHE A 20 -5.56 -6.71 17.23
C PHE A 20 -4.19 -7.33 17.46
N ILE A 21 -3.99 -7.97 18.59
CA ILE A 21 -2.76 -8.68 18.92
C ILE A 21 -3.16 -10.09 19.29
N GLU A 22 -2.74 -11.06 18.49
CA GLU A 22 -3.00 -12.47 18.72
C GLU A 22 -1.81 -13.14 19.43
N ASP A 23 -0.59 -12.71 19.10
CA ASP A 23 0.65 -13.15 19.75
C ASP A 23 1.72 -12.05 19.77
N ASP A 24 2.93 -12.38 20.24
CA ASP A 24 4.03 -11.43 20.40
C ASP A 24 4.70 -11.09 19.07
N PHE A 25 4.48 -11.88 18.02
CA PHE A 25 5.20 -11.77 16.74
C PHE A 25 4.38 -11.10 15.66
N GLU A 26 3.07 -10.98 15.85
CA GLU A 26 2.17 -10.41 14.86
C GLU A 26 1.14 -9.47 15.49
N ILE A 27 1.08 -8.27 14.92
CA ILE A 27 0.07 -7.28 15.24
C ILE A 27 -0.70 -6.98 13.95
N SER A 28 -2.02 -7.08 14.00
CA SER A 28 -2.87 -6.66 12.91
C SER A 28 -3.75 -5.48 13.32
N GLY A 29 -4.31 -4.78 12.36
CA GLY A 29 -5.13 -3.62 12.65
C GLY A 29 -5.76 -2.98 11.44
N LEU A 30 -6.33 -1.80 11.69
CA LEU A 30 -6.88 -0.92 10.66
C LEU A 30 -6.20 0.44 10.76
N ILE A 31 -5.78 0.98 9.61
CA ILE A 31 -5.15 2.30 9.52
C ILE A 31 -5.88 3.20 8.53
N ASN A 32 -5.57 4.50 8.59
CA ASN A 32 -6.06 5.48 7.63
C ASN A 32 -4.89 6.03 6.81
N LEU A 33 -4.97 5.88 5.48
CA LEU A 33 -3.90 6.29 4.56
C LEU A 33 -4.49 6.72 3.20
N TRP A 34 -3.88 7.70 2.54
CA TRP A 34 -4.33 8.23 1.24
C TRP A 34 -5.81 8.62 1.18
N ASN A 35 -6.35 9.21 2.26
CA ASN A 35 -7.76 9.56 2.43
C ASN A 35 -8.72 8.34 2.38
N ARG A 36 -8.22 7.13 2.58
CA ARG A 36 -9.01 5.93 2.83
C ARG A 36 -8.94 5.58 4.30
N ASN A 37 -10.03 5.06 4.82
CA ASN A 37 -10.16 4.57 6.19
C ASN A 37 -10.19 3.05 6.19
N ASP A 38 -9.83 2.46 7.33
CA ASP A 38 -9.96 1.03 7.59
C ASP A 38 -9.21 0.15 6.58
N ILE A 39 -7.98 0.57 6.21
CA ILE A 39 -7.03 -0.24 5.44
C ILE A 39 -6.45 -1.29 6.39
N ASP A 40 -6.47 -2.54 5.98
CA ASP A 40 -5.89 -3.63 6.75
C ASP A 40 -4.36 -3.50 6.82
N ILE A 41 -3.81 -3.66 8.02
CA ILE A 41 -2.37 -3.69 8.27
C ILE A 41 -1.99 -4.93 9.04
N SER A 42 -0.87 -5.56 8.66
CA SER A 42 -0.16 -6.55 9.45
C SER A 42 1.27 -6.08 9.74
N ILE A 43 1.76 -6.40 10.91
CA ILE A 43 3.12 -6.10 11.35
C ILE A 43 3.69 -7.38 11.94
N GLU A 44 4.72 -7.89 11.30
CA GLU A 44 5.45 -9.07 11.71
C GLU A 44 6.78 -8.67 12.34
N PHE A 45 7.12 -9.26 13.48
CA PHE A 45 8.35 -9.01 14.22
C PHE A 45 9.26 -10.22 14.22
N ASN A 46 10.56 -9.97 14.09
CA ASN A 46 11.55 -11.03 14.29
C ASN A 46 11.45 -11.58 15.72
N PRO A 47 11.22 -12.89 15.90
CA PRO A 47 11.04 -13.52 17.20
C PRO A 47 12.20 -13.34 18.17
N ASP A 48 13.42 -13.10 17.68
CA ASP A 48 14.61 -12.93 18.50
C ASP A 48 14.57 -11.66 19.39
N TYR A 49 13.68 -10.71 19.08
CA TYR A 49 13.52 -9.43 19.78
C TYR A 49 12.19 -9.29 20.54
N ALA A 50 11.30 -10.27 20.44
CA ALA A 50 9.93 -10.19 20.95
C ALA A 50 9.77 -10.09 22.48
N ASP A 51 10.84 -10.22 23.24
CA ASP A 51 10.82 -10.11 24.71
C ASP A 51 11.15 -8.69 25.22
N ASP A 52 11.46 -7.73 24.34
CA ASP A 52 11.84 -6.37 24.70
C ASP A 52 10.76 -5.35 24.34
N ILE A 53 10.15 -4.72 25.35
CA ILE A 53 9.12 -3.68 25.17
C ILE A 53 9.68 -2.43 24.48
N ASP A 54 10.97 -2.14 24.63
CA ASP A 54 11.57 -0.98 23.98
C ASP A 54 11.80 -1.23 22.49
N PHE A 55 11.96 -2.48 22.09
CA PHE A 55 11.93 -2.87 20.67
C PHE A 55 10.59 -2.52 20.00
N TYR A 56 9.44 -2.84 20.62
CA TYR A 56 8.14 -2.49 20.07
C TYR A 56 7.90 -0.98 19.99
N LYS A 57 8.41 -0.20 20.93
CA LYS A 57 8.33 1.27 20.88
C LYS A 57 9.15 1.84 19.73
N THR A 58 10.38 1.33 19.55
CA THR A 58 11.26 1.73 18.45
C THR A 58 10.65 1.35 17.12
N SER A 59 10.14 0.12 17.02
CA SER A 59 9.45 -0.38 15.81
C SER A 59 8.24 0.48 15.46
N LEU A 60 7.42 0.87 16.44
CA LEU A 60 6.29 1.77 16.18
C LEU A 60 6.73 3.09 15.56
N ASN A 61 7.81 3.70 16.06
CA ASN A 61 8.33 4.94 15.48
C ASN A 61 8.76 4.75 14.02
N LEU A 62 9.46 3.65 13.71
CA LEU A 62 9.86 3.33 12.33
C LEU A 62 8.65 3.13 11.41
N ILE A 63 7.62 2.42 11.89
CA ILE A 63 6.38 2.21 11.16
C ILE A 63 5.67 3.55 10.89
N GLU A 64 5.56 4.42 11.91
CA GLU A 64 4.94 5.73 11.76
C GLU A 64 5.70 6.63 10.79
N GLU A 65 7.04 6.62 10.83
CA GLU A 65 7.87 7.33 9.88
C GLU A 65 7.65 6.84 8.44
N LYS A 66 7.59 5.50 8.26
CA LYS A 66 7.33 4.89 6.95
C LYS A 66 5.92 5.20 6.45
N LEU A 67 4.89 5.10 7.30
CA LEU A 67 3.51 5.45 6.96
C LEU A 67 3.37 6.92 6.58
N ASN A 68 4.03 7.83 7.31
CA ASN A 68 4.09 9.25 6.96
C ASN A 68 4.71 9.44 5.58
N TRP A 69 5.87 8.80 5.33
CA TRP A 69 6.54 8.90 4.04
C TRP A 69 5.65 8.39 2.90
N ILE A 70 5.01 7.24 3.05
CA ILE A 70 4.07 6.67 2.06
C ILE A 70 2.92 7.66 1.81
N ASN A 71 2.38 8.25 2.86
CA ASN A 71 1.26 9.19 2.75
C ASN A 71 1.63 10.46 1.99
N GLU A 72 2.82 10.99 2.23
CA GLU A 72 3.34 12.21 1.59
C GLU A 72 3.79 11.96 0.14
N ASN A 73 4.24 10.74 -0.17
CA ASN A 73 4.83 10.39 -1.47
C ASN A 73 3.90 9.61 -2.40
N LYS A 74 2.57 9.66 -2.20
CA LYS A 74 1.60 9.00 -3.10
C LYS A 74 1.89 9.24 -4.57
N LYS A 75 2.18 10.48 -4.97
CA LYS A 75 2.42 10.82 -6.38
C LYS A 75 3.67 10.15 -6.93
N LEU A 76 4.73 10.07 -6.12
CA LEU A 76 5.97 9.41 -6.51
C LEU A 76 5.73 7.91 -6.69
N ILE A 77 5.09 7.26 -5.72
CA ILE A 77 4.77 5.84 -5.74
C ILE A 77 3.92 5.50 -6.97
N CYS A 78 2.84 6.24 -7.19
CA CYS A 78 1.97 6.01 -8.34
C CYS A 78 2.69 6.26 -9.68
N LYS A 79 3.59 7.24 -9.75
CA LYS A 79 4.40 7.51 -10.94
C LYS A 79 5.33 6.34 -11.23
N THR A 80 6.05 5.84 -10.23
CA THR A 80 6.92 4.67 -10.40
C THR A 80 6.10 3.46 -10.88
N PHE A 81 4.92 3.22 -10.30
CA PHE A 81 4.03 2.16 -10.76
C PHE A 81 3.62 2.32 -12.23
N ILE A 82 3.26 3.53 -12.67
CA ILE A 82 2.89 3.81 -14.06
C ILE A 82 4.06 3.54 -15.02
N GLU A 83 5.27 3.93 -14.61
CA GLU A 83 6.48 3.81 -15.46
C GLU A 83 6.96 2.35 -15.55
N ASP A 84 6.91 1.59 -14.46
CA ASP A 84 7.48 0.24 -14.41
C ASP A 84 6.54 -0.84 -14.95
N GLU A 85 5.25 -0.81 -14.59
CA GLU A 85 4.31 -1.89 -14.94
C GLU A 85 3.68 -1.72 -16.33
N GLY A 86 3.68 -0.52 -16.88
CA GLY A 86 3.17 -0.26 -18.23
C GLY A 86 1.66 -0.41 -18.40
N VAL A 87 0.91 -0.75 -17.35
CA VAL A 87 -0.56 -0.98 -17.41
C VAL A 87 -1.30 0.26 -17.90
N PHE A 88 -0.92 1.42 -17.40
CA PHE A 88 -1.50 2.70 -17.82
C PHE A 88 -1.34 2.94 -19.32
N TYR A 89 -0.14 2.67 -19.85
CA TYR A 89 0.15 2.84 -21.28
C TYR A 89 -0.59 1.81 -22.12
N GLY A 90 -0.57 0.54 -21.73
CA GLY A 90 -1.30 -0.52 -22.42
C GLY A 90 -2.80 -0.28 -22.49
N LEU A 91 -3.39 0.19 -21.39
CA LEU A 91 -4.80 0.57 -21.36
C LEU A 91 -5.09 1.74 -22.31
N ASN A 92 -4.26 2.77 -22.35
CA ASN A 92 -4.41 3.90 -23.26
C ASN A 92 -4.25 3.50 -24.74
N ASP A 93 -3.34 2.58 -25.07
CA ASP A 93 -3.19 2.05 -26.42
C ASP A 93 -4.48 1.33 -26.87
N GLU A 94 -5.11 0.56 -26.00
CA GLU A 94 -6.40 -0.08 -26.29
C GLU A 94 -7.54 0.94 -26.44
N ILE A 95 -7.61 1.93 -25.57
CA ILE A 95 -8.59 3.02 -25.65
C ILE A 95 -8.45 3.75 -26.97
N GLU A 96 -7.24 4.14 -27.38
CA GLU A 96 -6.97 4.84 -28.64
C GLU A 96 -7.42 4.01 -29.84
N LYS A 97 -7.06 2.73 -29.85
CA LYS A 97 -7.44 1.78 -30.91
C LYS A 97 -8.97 1.64 -31.07
N GLU A 98 -9.71 1.65 -29.96
CA GLU A 98 -11.18 1.58 -30.01
C GLU A 98 -11.81 2.94 -30.39
N LEU A 99 -11.30 4.06 -29.87
CA LEU A 99 -11.77 5.41 -30.22
C LEU A 99 -11.53 5.75 -31.71
N SER A 100 -10.48 5.18 -32.34
CA SER A 100 -10.26 5.34 -33.77
C SER A 100 -11.37 4.75 -34.64
N LYS A 101 -12.15 3.82 -34.09
CA LYS A 101 -13.26 3.13 -34.80
C LYS A 101 -14.65 3.61 -34.38
N LYS A 102 -14.79 4.11 -33.15
CA LYS A 102 -16.06 4.42 -32.50
C LYS A 102 -15.94 5.72 -31.69
N ARG A 103 -17.06 6.37 -31.40
CA ARG A 103 -17.08 7.58 -30.54
C ARG A 103 -16.73 7.30 -29.08
N LYS A 104 -16.83 6.04 -28.64
CA LYS A 104 -16.55 5.60 -27.28
C LYS A 104 -15.78 4.27 -27.34
N ALA A 105 -14.74 4.16 -26.54
CA ALA A 105 -14.04 2.91 -26.30
C ALA A 105 -14.72 2.16 -25.15
N LYS A 106 -14.85 0.85 -25.28
CA LYS A 106 -15.30 -0.04 -24.21
C LYS A 106 -14.25 -1.10 -23.98
N ILE A 107 -13.63 -1.07 -22.80
CA ILE A 107 -12.61 -2.03 -22.38
C ILE A 107 -13.13 -2.71 -21.11
N GLY A 108 -13.36 -4.02 -21.18
CA GLY A 108 -14.05 -4.72 -20.08
C GLY A 108 -15.42 -4.08 -19.78
N ASN A 109 -15.60 -3.67 -18.54
CA ASN A 109 -16.81 -2.98 -18.07
C ASN A 109 -16.69 -1.44 -18.10
N LEU A 110 -15.54 -0.91 -18.51
CA LEU A 110 -15.25 0.52 -18.53
C LEU A 110 -15.59 1.15 -19.89
N GLU A 111 -16.07 2.39 -19.85
CA GLU A 111 -16.37 3.18 -21.04
C GLU A 111 -15.57 4.49 -21.02
N PHE A 112 -14.88 4.77 -22.14
CA PHE A 112 -14.04 5.94 -22.31
C PHE A 112 -14.50 6.77 -23.52
N SER A 113 -14.53 8.10 -23.34
CA SER A 113 -14.76 9.06 -24.43
C SER A 113 -13.48 9.80 -24.84
N ALA A 114 -12.40 9.61 -24.13
CA ALA A 114 -11.05 10.16 -24.35
C ALA A 114 -10.02 9.24 -23.69
N LEU A 115 -8.74 9.47 -23.96
CA LEU A 115 -7.64 8.80 -23.27
C LEU A 115 -7.70 9.05 -21.76
N LEU A 116 -7.28 8.07 -20.99
CA LEU A 116 -7.12 8.19 -19.54
C LEU A 116 -5.88 9.06 -19.23
N THR A 117 -6.04 10.05 -18.38
CA THR A 117 -4.92 10.88 -17.94
C THR A 117 -4.21 10.25 -16.75
N GLU A 118 -2.89 10.50 -16.62
CA GLU A 118 -2.12 10.05 -15.45
C GLU A 118 -2.74 10.54 -14.13
N GLU A 119 -3.24 11.77 -14.09
CA GLU A 119 -3.92 12.33 -12.94
C GLU A 119 -5.16 11.52 -12.54
N LYS A 120 -6.00 11.15 -13.50
CA LYS A 120 -7.18 10.33 -13.23
C LYS A 120 -6.80 8.93 -12.76
N PHE A 121 -5.79 8.34 -13.40
CA PHE A 121 -5.30 7.02 -13.01
C PHE A 121 -4.71 7.05 -11.59
N THR A 122 -3.80 8.01 -11.29
CA THR A 122 -3.22 8.20 -9.95
C THR A 122 -4.29 8.42 -8.88
N ASN A 123 -5.33 9.22 -9.19
CA ASN A 123 -6.41 9.49 -8.25
C ASN A 123 -7.32 8.27 -8.01
N SER A 124 -7.38 7.32 -8.94
CA SER A 124 -8.13 6.09 -8.76
C SER A 124 -7.42 5.08 -7.85
N LEU A 125 -6.08 5.16 -7.73
CA LEU A 125 -5.28 4.20 -6.97
C LEU A 125 -5.42 4.41 -5.46
N TYR A 126 -5.51 3.29 -4.74
CA TYR A 126 -5.58 3.25 -3.29
C TYR A 126 -4.94 1.97 -2.73
N ILE A 127 -4.50 2.03 -1.49
CA ILE A 127 -3.95 0.88 -0.77
C ILE A 127 -5.11 0.08 -0.18
N THR A 128 -5.07 -1.25 -0.34
CA THR A 128 -6.05 -2.18 0.23
C THR A 128 -5.51 -2.90 1.46
N TYR A 129 -4.22 -3.20 1.45
CA TYR A 129 -3.53 -3.92 2.51
C TYR A 129 -2.09 -3.45 2.58
N ILE A 130 -1.51 -3.41 3.77
CA ILE A 130 -0.10 -3.08 3.99
C ILE A 130 0.49 -4.03 5.02
N ASN A 131 1.69 -4.54 4.73
CA ASN A 131 2.44 -5.39 5.62
C ASN A 131 3.80 -4.79 5.95
N PHE A 132 4.19 -4.85 7.21
CA PHE A 132 5.51 -4.52 7.70
C PHE A 132 6.20 -5.76 8.25
N TYR A 133 7.47 -5.92 7.90
CA TYR A 133 8.35 -6.88 8.54
C TYR A 133 9.48 -6.13 9.25
N ILE A 134 9.57 -6.30 10.57
CA ILE A 134 10.58 -5.66 11.42
C ILE A 134 11.64 -6.70 11.76
N GLU A 135 12.79 -6.58 11.13
CA GLU A 135 13.91 -7.51 11.34
C GLU A 135 14.70 -7.15 12.60
N ASP A 136 14.99 -5.87 12.80
CA ASP A 136 15.69 -5.32 13.96
C ASP A 136 15.31 -3.84 14.18
N GLU A 137 16.00 -3.16 15.10
CA GLU A 137 15.74 -1.76 15.48
C GLU A 137 15.94 -0.74 14.35
N ASN A 138 16.56 -1.12 13.22
CA ASN A 138 16.90 -0.23 12.12
C ASN A 138 16.38 -0.74 10.78
N ASN A 139 15.86 -1.97 10.74
CA ASN A 139 15.58 -2.68 9.49
C ASN A 139 14.09 -2.97 9.40
N ILE A 140 13.41 -2.22 8.53
CA ILE A 140 11.98 -2.33 8.28
C ILE A 140 11.72 -2.48 6.79
N ASN A 141 11.05 -3.55 6.42
CA ASN A 141 10.52 -3.75 5.08
C ASN A 141 9.02 -3.51 5.10
N CYS A 142 8.54 -2.87 4.05
CA CYS A 142 7.13 -2.58 3.88
C CYS A 142 6.68 -3.01 2.49
N ASN A 143 5.61 -3.77 2.41
CA ASN A 143 4.94 -4.05 1.15
C ASN A 143 3.44 -3.76 1.26
N PHE A 144 2.82 -3.41 0.15
CA PHE A 144 1.39 -3.13 0.11
C PHE A 144 0.79 -3.39 -1.26
N ASP A 145 -0.50 -3.65 -1.25
CA ASP A 145 -1.29 -3.87 -2.44
C ASP A 145 -2.05 -2.61 -2.85
N LEU A 146 -1.91 -2.23 -4.13
CA LEU A 146 -2.71 -1.19 -4.76
C LEU A 146 -3.87 -1.81 -5.55
N ASP A 147 -5.03 -1.20 -5.39
CA ASP A 147 -6.20 -1.39 -6.23
C ASP A 147 -6.63 -0.03 -6.80
N CYS A 148 -7.62 0.00 -7.67
CA CYS A 148 -8.13 1.23 -8.26
C CYS A 148 -9.65 1.25 -8.43
N GLU A 149 -10.21 2.44 -8.31
CA GLU A 149 -11.63 2.68 -8.57
C GLU A 149 -11.81 3.96 -9.41
N PRO A 150 -12.30 3.85 -10.67
CA PRO A 150 -12.77 2.66 -11.38
C PRO A 150 -11.67 1.59 -11.56
N ASP A 151 -12.09 0.32 -11.71
CA ASP A 151 -11.21 -0.84 -11.83
C ASP A 151 -10.44 -0.86 -13.16
N TYR A 152 -9.36 -0.08 -13.23
CA TYR A 152 -8.42 -0.05 -14.36
C TYR A 152 -7.41 -1.20 -14.35
N LEU A 153 -7.34 -1.95 -13.25
CA LEU A 153 -6.48 -3.12 -13.10
C LEU A 153 -7.21 -4.44 -13.41
N PHE A 154 -8.51 -4.37 -13.75
CA PHE A 154 -9.32 -5.54 -14.15
C PHE A 154 -9.37 -6.65 -13.12
N GLY A 155 -9.50 -6.29 -11.84
CA GLY A 155 -9.57 -7.21 -10.71
C GLY A 155 -8.21 -7.71 -10.23
N HIS A 156 -7.10 -7.18 -10.76
CA HIS A 156 -5.76 -7.47 -10.28
C HIS A 156 -5.31 -6.45 -9.22
N LEU A 157 -4.37 -6.86 -8.38
CA LEU A 157 -3.70 -5.98 -7.42
C LEU A 157 -2.25 -5.76 -7.85
N ALA A 158 -1.75 -4.54 -7.67
CA ALA A 158 -0.34 -4.25 -7.88
C ALA A 158 0.38 -4.29 -6.53
N ASN A 159 1.42 -5.11 -6.43
CA ASN A 159 2.22 -5.22 -5.21
C ASN A 159 3.45 -4.31 -5.28
N ILE A 160 3.62 -3.49 -4.26
CA ILE A 160 4.71 -2.53 -4.13
C ILE A 160 5.47 -2.82 -2.84
N GLU A 161 6.78 -2.82 -2.94
CA GLU A 161 7.69 -2.91 -1.82
C GLU A 161 8.44 -1.58 -1.64
N ILE A 162 8.62 -1.17 -0.39
CA ILE A 162 9.42 0.00 -0.01
C ILE A 162 10.45 -0.45 1.01
N ASP A 163 11.71 -0.37 0.64
CA ASP A 163 12.82 -0.77 1.50
C ASP A 163 13.12 0.24 2.61
N GLU A 164 14.13 -0.04 3.43
CA GLU A 164 14.56 0.83 4.53
C GLU A 164 15.02 2.22 4.07
N ASN A 165 15.52 2.36 2.83
CA ASN A 165 15.99 3.62 2.24
C ASN A 165 14.87 4.41 1.55
N ASN A 166 13.65 3.89 1.53
CA ASN A 166 12.50 4.38 0.77
C ASN A 166 12.65 4.23 -0.77
N ASP A 167 13.45 3.28 -1.20
CA ASP A 167 13.47 2.87 -2.60
C ASP A 167 12.19 2.07 -2.92
N ILE A 168 11.55 2.42 -4.03
CA ILE A 168 10.28 1.83 -4.45
C ILE A 168 10.57 0.70 -5.44
N LEU A 169 10.14 -0.49 -5.11
CA LEU A 169 10.29 -1.69 -5.96
C LEU A 169 8.91 -2.21 -6.36
N MET A 170 8.73 -2.50 -7.65
CA MET A 170 7.53 -3.14 -8.15
C MET A 170 7.71 -4.66 -8.09
N SER A 171 6.83 -5.35 -7.36
CA SER A 171 6.84 -6.80 -7.22
C SER A 171 5.88 -7.49 -8.19
N GLY A 172 5.21 -6.70 -9.05
CA GLY A 172 4.34 -7.18 -10.11
C GLY A 172 2.84 -7.00 -9.84
N ILE A 173 2.04 -7.47 -10.79
CA ILE A 173 0.58 -7.45 -10.73
C ILE A 173 0.11 -8.87 -10.52
N ASN A 174 -0.65 -9.07 -9.44
CA ASN A 174 -1.17 -10.36 -9.01
C ASN A 174 -2.70 -10.42 -9.18
N GLY A 175 -3.18 -11.56 -9.69
CA GLY A 175 -4.61 -11.83 -9.84
C GLY A 175 -4.86 -13.16 -10.50
#